data_d6cf0eb1ca6c8a671af20f7ddf920eeb
#
_entry.id   d6cf0eb1ca6c8a671af20f7ddf920eeb
#
_cell.length_a   1.000
_cell.length_b   1.000
_cell.length_c   1.000
_cell.angle_alpha   90.00
_cell.angle_beta   90.00
_cell.angle_gamma   90.00
#
_symmetry.space_group_name_H-M   'P 1'
#
loop_
_entity.id
_entity.type
_entity.pdbx_description
1 polymer ?
#
loop_
_entity_poly.entity_id
_entity_poly.type
_entity_poly.pdbx_seq_one_letter_code
_entity_poly.pdbx_strand_id
1 'polypeptide(L)'
;MAQYQHFEIPQQLRELAERNVEQARAAYGQFMDAMAQATDIWMAAMPANEMTSGLKVVQERAIRFAKQNAEACFACASELANAKDIQDALAIQGRYAQTQMQSYALQAQELGRLMGEASQNMQPKS
;
A
#
# COMPACT_ATOMS: atom_id res chain seq x y z
N MET A 1 -32.20 2.08 21.70
CA MET A 1 -31.72 1.26 22.80
C MET A 1 -30.22 1.37 22.94
N ALA A 2 -29.76 1.81 24.08
CA ALA A 2 -28.33 2.02 24.33
C ALA A 2 -27.52 0.74 24.17
N GLN A 3 -28.14 -0.41 24.38
CA GLN A 3 -27.46 -1.71 24.33
C GLN A 3 -26.86 -2.01 22.93
N TYR A 4 -27.50 -1.52 21.87
CA TYR A 4 -27.02 -1.77 20.52
C TYR A 4 -25.83 -0.92 20.15
N GLN A 5 -25.62 0.19 20.88
CA GLN A 5 -24.52 1.10 20.62
C GLN A 5 -23.21 0.62 21.25
N HIS A 6 -23.31 -0.32 22.19
CA HIS A 6 -22.15 -0.78 22.95
C HIS A 6 -21.87 -2.25 22.74
N PHE A 7 -22.09 -2.72 21.52
CA PHE A 7 -21.73 -4.11 21.21
C PHE A 7 -20.22 -4.25 21.30
N GLU A 8 -19.77 -4.94 22.33
CA GLU A 8 -18.34 -5.17 22.52
C GLU A 8 -17.89 -6.39 21.74
N ILE A 9 -16.73 -6.27 21.13
CA ILE A 9 -16.11 -7.37 20.40
C ILE A 9 -15.29 -8.19 21.39
N PRO A 10 -15.55 -9.50 21.51
CA PRO A 10 -14.80 -10.33 22.47
C PRO A 10 -13.30 -10.25 22.24
N GLN A 11 -12.55 -10.25 23.33
CA GLN A 11 -11.10 -10.14 23.27
C GLN A 11 -10.46 -11.27 22.48
N GLN A 12 -11.00 -12.48 22.59
CA GLN A 12 -10.47 -13.63 21.87
C GLN A 12 -10.56 -13.43 20.36
N LEU A 13 -11.67 -12.87 19.89
CA LEU A 13 -11.83 -12.57 18.48
C LEU A 13 -10.88 -11.48 18.03
N ARG A 14 -10.64 -10.47 18.86
CA ARG A 14 -9.70 -9.42 18.55
C ARG A 14 -8.27 -9.95 18.42
N GLU A 15 -7.89 -10.82 19.34
CA GLU A 15 -6.56 -11.45 19.29
C GLU A 15 -6.38 -12.31 18.05
N LEU A 16 -7.39 -13.10 17.71
CA LEU A 16 -7.35 -13.94 16.53
C LEU A 16 -7.25 -13.10 15.26
N ALA A 17 -8.05 -12.04 15.18
CA ALA A 17 -8.02 -11.14 14.03
C ALA A 17 -6.65 -10.49 13.88
N GLU A 18 -6.06 -10.05 15.00
CA GLU A 18 -4.74 -9.42 14.96
C GLU A 18 -3.67 -10.39 14.50
N ARG A 19 -3.71 -11.64 14.94
CA ARG A 19 -2.78 -12.67 14.47
C ARG A 19 -2.92 -12.90 12.97
N ASN A 20 -4.17 -12.92 12.49
CA ASN A 20 -4.40 -13.10 11.06
C ASN A 20 -3.83 -11.93 10.27
N VAL A 21 -3.98 -10.70 10.77
CA VAL A 21 -3.41 -9.52 10.13
C VAL A 21 -1.88 -9.62 10.09
N GLU A 22 -1.26 -10.03 11.19
CA GLU A 22 0.19 -10.16 11.24
C GLU A 22 0.71 -11.22 10.26
N GLN A 23 0.02 -12.34 10.15
CA GLN A 23 0.40 -13.37 9.20
C GLN A 23 0.23 -12.88 7.76
N ALA A 24 -0.86 -12.19 7.48
CA ALA A 24 -1.10 -11.64 6.15
C ALA A 24 -0.05 -10.59 5.79
N ARG A 25 0.34 -9.75 6.76
CA ARG A 25 1.36 -8.75 6.55
C ARG A 25 2.71 -9.40 6.21
N ALA A 26 3.08 -10.44 6.96
CA ALA A 26 4.34 -11.15 6.71
C ALA A 26 4.34 -11.81 5.33
N ALA A 27 3.24 -12.47 4.97
CA ALA A 27 3.12 -13.12 3.66
C ALA A 27 3.17 -12.10 2.54
N TYR A 28 2.50 -10.95 2.70
CA TYR A 28 2.52 -9.90 1.71
C TYR A 28 3.92 -9.32 1.55
N GLY A 29 4.65 -9.11 2.66
CA GLY A 29 6.00 -8.60 2.62
C GLY A 29 6.92 -9.51 1.83
N GLN A 30 6.84 -10.82 2.07
CA GLN A 30 7.62 -11.81 1.34
C GLN A 30 7.28 -11.80 -0.15
N PHE A 31 5.99 -11.73 -0.46
CA PHE A 31 5.52 -11.67 -1.85
C PHE A 31 6.08 -10.44 -2.56
N MET A 32 5.99 -9.27 -1.92
CA MET A 32 6.47 -8.03 -2.52
C MET A 32 7.99 -8.02 -2.68
N ASP A 33 8.71 -8.60 -1.73
CA ASP A 33 10.17 -8.73 -1.85
C ASP A 33 10.53 -9.62 -3.03
N ALA A 34 9.83 -10.74 -3.18
CA ALA A 34 10.05 -11.63 -4.32
C ALA A 34 9.75 -10.94 -5.64
N MET A 35 8.66 -10.16 -5.70
CA MET A 35 8.33 -9.40 -6.90
C MET A 35 9.38 -8.35 -7.22
N ALA A 36 9.88 -7.66 -6.20
CA ALA A 36 10.92 -6.66 -6.40
C ALA A 36 12.19 -7.28 -6.96
N GLN A 37 12.59 -8.44 -6.43
CA GLN A 37 13.75 -9.16 -6.93
C GLN A 37 13.55 -9.62 -8.37
N ALA A 38 12.38 -10.16 -8.68
CA ALA A 38 12.07 -10.61 -10.03
C ALA A 38 12.12 -9.44 -11.01
N THR A 39 11.58 -8.28 -10.61
CA THR A 39 11.61 -7.08 -11.43
C THR A 39 13.04 -6.61 -11.65
N ASP A 40 13.87 -6.62 -10.60
CA ASP A 40 15.27 -6.21 -10.72
C ASP A 40 16.03 -7.11 -11.66
N ILE A 41 15.81 -8.43 -11.58
CA ILE A 41 16.46 -9.39 -12.49
C ILE A 41 16.03 -9.13 -13.93
N TRP A 42 14.73 -8.92 -14.13
CA TRP A 42 14.19 -8.68 -15.46
C TRP A 42 14.74 -7.38 -16.06
N MET A 43 14.79 -6.32 -15.26
CA MET A 43 15.32 -5.03 -15.72
C MET A 43 16.82 -5.10 -15.99
N ALA A 44 17.56 -5.89 -15.23
CA ALA A 44 18.99 -6.06 -15.45
C ALA A 44 19.28 -6.77 -16.78
N ALA A 45 18.34 -7.59 -17.25
CA ALA A 45 18.49 -8.29 -18.53
C ALA A 45 18.18 -7.39 -19.72
N MET A 46 17.58 -6.22 -19.50
CA MET A 46 17.25 -5.29 -20.57
C MET A 46 18.43 -4.38 -20.91
N PRO A 47 18.53 -3.89 -22.16
CA PRO A 47 19.60 -2.96 -22.51
C PRO A 47 19.55 -1.69 -21.66
N ALA A 48 20.69 -1.25 -21.18
CA ALA A 48 20.78 -0.03 -20.39
C ALA A 48 20.67 1.18 -21.30
N ASN A 49 19.58 1.94 -21.17
CA ASN A 49 19.39 3.19 -21.90
C ASN A 49 18.48 4.09 -21.08
N GLU A 50 18.21 5.29 -21.57
CA GLU A 50 17.41 6.27 -20.85
C GLU A 50 15.99 5.78 -20.64
N MET A 51 15.41 5.08 -21.62
CA MET A 51 14.07 4.53 -21.51
C MET A 51 13.99 3.50 -20.38
N THR A 52 14.96 2.57 -20.33
CA THR A 52 15.03 1.55 -19.30
C THR A 52 15.20 2.17 -17.93
N SER A 53 16.06 3.19 -17.82
CA SER A 53 16.27 3.89 -16.56
C SER A 53 14.99 4.58 -16.07
N GLY A 54 14.27 5.23 -16.98
CA GLY A 54 13.00 5.89 -16.63
C GLY A 54 11.95 4.89 -16.18
N LEU A 55 11.82 3.78 -16.88
CA LEU A 55 10.87 2.73 -16.50
C LEU A 55 11.22 2.14 -15.14
N LYS A 56 12.51 1.96 -14.87
CA LYS A 56 12.96 1.41 -13.59
C LYS A 56 12.54 2.33 -12.44
N VAL A 57 12.72 3.64 -12.59
CA VAL A 57 12.33 4.61 -11.56
C VAL A 57 10.83 4.54 -11.31
N VAL A 58 10.03 4.51 -12.37
CA VAL A 58 8.57 4.43 -12.24
C VAL A 58 8.16 3.15 -11.53
N GLN A 59 8.75 2.01 -11.93
CA GLN A 59 8.42 0.74 -11.30
C GLN A 59 8.81 0.69 -9.83
N GLU A 60 10.00 1.18 -9.50
CA GLU A 60 10.44 1.21 -8.11
C GLU A 60 9.50 2.05 -7.25
N ARG A 61 9.06 3.20 -7.79
CA ARG A 61 8.16 4.07 -7.06
C ARG A 61 6.78 3.44 -6.91
N ALA A 62 6.30 2.77 -7.97
CA ALA A 62 5.01 2.07 -7.92
C ALA A 62 5.03 0.95 -6.88
N ILE A 63 6.12 0.19 -6.82
CA ILE A 63 6.27 -0.87 -5.82
C ILE A 63 6.29 -0.28 -4.41
N ARG A 64 7.01 0.84 -4.24
CA ARG A 64 7.05 1.52 -2.94
C ARG A 64 5.65 1.96 -2.51
N PHE A 65 4.88 2.54 -3.44
CA PHE A 65 3.52 2.97 -3.12
C PHE A 65 2.63 1.78 -2.79
N ALA A 66 2.78 0.67 -3.51
CA ALA A 66 2.03 -0.55 -3.21
C ALA A 66 2.33 -1.04 -1.79
N LYS A 67 3.60 -1.03 -1.40
CA LYS A 67 3.99 -1.42 -0.04
C LYS A 67 3.42 -0.47 0.99
N GLN A 68 3.50 0.84 0.74
CA GLN A 68 2.95 1.84 1.66
C GLN A 68 1.45 1.69 1.81
N ASN A 69 0.75 1.48 0.70
CA ASN A 69 -0.70 1.31 0.73
C ASN A 69 -1.09 0.03 1.46
N ALA A 70 -0.34 -1.04 1.25
CA ALA A 70 -0.58 -2.30 1.95
C ALA A 70 -0.31 -2.14 3.45
N GLU A 71 0.77 -1.46 3.83
CA GLU A 71 1.06 -1.20 5.24
C GLU A 71 -0.05 -0.39 5.88
N ALA A 72 -0.57 0.63 5.19
CA ALA A 72 -1.69 1.41 5.70
C ALA A 72 -2.92 0.53 5.87
N CYS A 73 -3.17 -0.36 4.92
CA CYS A 73 -4.29 -1.29 5.00
C CYS A 73 -4.13 -2.25 6.17
N PHE A 74 -2.94 -2.82 6.36
CA PHE A 74 -2.68 -3.72 7.48
C PHE A 74 -2.75 -3.00 8.80
N ALA A 75 -2.26 -1.76 8.88
CA ALA A 75 -2.38 -0.96 10.10
C ALA A 75 -3.84 -0.70 10.43
N CYS A 76 -4.67 -0.38 9.43
CA CYS A 76 -6.09 -0.21 9.62
C CYS A 76 -6.74 -1.50 10.09
N ALA A 77 -6.38 -2.63 9.47
CA ALA A 77 -6.92 -3.93 9.86
C ALA A 77 -6.53 -4.28 11.29
N SER A 78 -5.29 -3.97 11.69
CA SER A 78 -4.83 -4.18 13.05
C SER A 78 -5.62 -3.32 14.04
N GLU A 79 -5.85 -2.05 13.72
CA GLU A 79 -6.68 -1.18 14.55
C GLU A 79 -8.11 -1.73 14.66
N LEU A 80 -8.66 -2.19 13.52
CA LEU A 80 -10.00 -2.77 13.52
C LEU A 80 -10.05 -4.04 14.38
N ALA A 81 -9.00 -4.85 14.34
CA ALA A 81 -8.92 -6.04 15.16
C ALA A 81 -8.93 -5.71 16.64
N ASN A 82 -8.44 -4.53 17.01
CA ASN A 82 -8.39 -4.08 18.39
C ASN A 82 -9.54 -3.13 18.75
N ALA A 83 -10.46 -2.90 17.84
CA ALA A 83 -11.62 -2.05 18.11
C ALA A 83 -12.47 -2.64 19.21
N LYS A 84 -12.88 -1.81 20.14
CA LYS A 84 -13.64 -2.26 21.32
C LYS A 84 -15.12 -2.42 21.02
N ASP A 85 -15.63 -1.63 20.08
CA ASP A 85 -17.05 -1.65 19.74
C ASP A 85 -17.23 -1.22 18.28
N ILE A 86 -18.48 -1.24 17.82
CA ILE A 86 -18.78 -0.94 16.42
C ILE A 86 -18.52 0.53 16.09
N GLN A 87 -18.77 1.44 17.04
CA GLN A 87 -18.52 2.86 16.82
C GLN A 87 -17.04 3.13 16.60
N ASP A 88 -16.21 2.47 17.41
CA ASP A 88 -14.77 2.57 17.28
C ASP A 88 -14.32 2.06 15.91
N ALA A 89 -14.87 0.92 15.48
CA ALA A 89 -14.54 0.35 14.18
C ALA A 89 -14.92 1.29 13.03
N LEU A 90 -16.10 1.91 13.11
CA LEU A 90 -16.54 2.85 12.09
C LEU A 90 -15.64 4.10 12.04
N ALA A 91 -15.22 4.59 13.19
CA ALA A 91 -14.30 5.73 13.25
C ALA A 91 -12.97 5.40 12.61
N ILE A 92 -12.45 4.20 12.87
CA ILE A 92 -11.19 3.73 12.27
C ILE A 92 -11.31 3.66 10.75
N GLN A 93 -12.40 3.09 10.24
CA GLN A 93 -12.64 2.98 8.81
C GLN A 93 -12.75 4.36 8.16
N GLY A 94 -13.43 5.29 8.81
CA GLY A 94 -13.58 6.64 8.29
C GLY A 94 -12.25 7.36 8.16
N ARG A 95 -11.41 7.26 9.18
CA ARG A 95 -10.08 7.86 9.15
C ARG A 95 -9.20 7.24 8.07
N TYR A 96 -9.27 5.91 7.94
CA TYR A 96 -8.49 5.21 6.93
C TYR A 96 -8.90 5.65 5.51
N ALA A 97 -10.21 5.70 5.24
CA ALA A 97 -10.70 6.10 3.93
C ALA A 97 -10.23 7.51 3.57
N GLN A 98 -10.32 8.43 4.52
CA GLN A 98 -9.92 9.82 4.31
C GLN A 98 -8.42 9.92 4.03
N THR A 99 -7.60 9.24 4.83
CA THR A 99 -6.16 9.24 4.68
C THR A 99 -5.75 8.61 3.34
N GLN A 100 -6.40 7.51 2.97
CA GLN A 100 -6.06 6.82 1.72
C GLN A 100 -6.42 7.65 0.50
N MET A 101 -7.54 8.38 0.53
CA MET A 101 -7.89 9.27 -0.58
C MET A 101 -6.82 10.33 -0.78
N GLN A 102 -6.32 10.90 0.30
CA GLN A 102 -5.24 11.89 0.23
C GLN A 102 -3.95 11.26 -0.30
N SER A 103 -3.61 10.07 0.19
CA SER A 103 -2.41 9.37 -0.24
C SER A 103 -2.47 9.01 -1.72
N TYR A 104 -3.61 8.51 -2.19
CA TYR A 104 -3.77 8.16 -3.60
C TYR A 104 -3.63 9.38 -4.50
N ALA A 105 -4.17 10.52 -4.08
CA ALA A 105 -4.05 11.75 -4.85
C ALA A 105 -2.58 12.16 -5.00
N LEU A 106 -1.82 12.13 -3.90
CA LEU A 106 -0.40 12.48 -3.93
C LEU A 106 0.42 11.48 -4.74
N GLN A 107 0.12 10.19 -4.60
CA GLN A 107 0.81 9.15 -5.34
C GLN A 107 0.55 9.27 -6.84
N ALA A 108 -0.69 9.56 -7.21
CA ALA A 108 -1.04 9.76 -8.62
C ALA A 108 -0.29 10.95 -9.21
N GLN A 109 -0.18 12.04 -8.46
CA GLN A 109 0.57 13.21 -8.90
C GLN A 109 2.04 12.87 -9.10
N GLU A 110 2.63 12.15 -8.15
CA GLU A 110 4.05 11.81 -8.24
C GLU A 110 4.33 10.86 -9.39
N LEU A 111 3.49 9.83 -9.56
CA LEU A 111 3.66 8.91 -10.68
C LEU A 111 3.49 9.62 -12.02
N GLY A 112 2.51 10.52 -12.10
CA GLY A 112 2.31 11.31 -13.31
C GLY A 112 3.54 12.15 -13.64
N ARG A 113 4.14 12.76 -12.64
CA ARG A 113 5.36 13.55 -12.81
C ARG A 113 6.51 12.68 -13.30
N LEU A 114 6.70 11.51 -12.68
CA LEU A 114 7.78 10.60 -13.05
C LEU A 114 7.59 10.06 -14.47
N MET A 115 6.35 9.73 -14.83
CA MET A 115 6.06 9.28 -16.19
C MET A 115 6.29 10.38 -17.21
N GLY A 116 5.95 11.62 -16.84
CA GLY A 116 6.22 12.76 -17.70
C GLY A 116 7.71 12.97 -17.92
N GLU A 117 8.50 12.86 -16.87
CA GLU A 117 9.96 12.97 -16.98
C GLU A 117 10.54 11.85 -17.83
N ALA A 118 10.07 10.62 -17.63
CA ALA A 118 10.53 9.49 -18.44
C ALA A 118 10.19 9.69 -19.92
N SER A 119 9.00 10.22 -20.19
CA SER A 119 8.56 10.50 -21.55
C SER A 119 9.43 11.57 -22.20
N GLN A 120 9.78 12.62 -21.47
CA GLN A 120 10.65 13.68 -21.99
C GLN A 120 12.03 13.13 -22.33
N ASN A 121 12.56 12.23 -21.51
CA ASN A 121 13.87 11.64 -21.75
C ASN A 121 13.89 10.73 -22.96
N MET A 122 12.72 10.23 -23.38
CA MET A 122 12.61 9.38 -24.55
C MET A 122 12.44 10.16 -25.85
N GLN A 123 12.10 11.44 -25.77
CA GLN A 123 11.90 12.24 -26.99
C GLN A 123 13.24 12.62 -27.62
N PRO A 124 13.38 12.46 -28.94
CA PRO A 124 14.63 12.87 -29.59
C PRO A 124 14.79 14.38 -29.47
N LYS A 125 15.99 14.79 -29.15
CA LYS A 125 16.33 16.21 -29.13
C LYS A 125 16.45 16.70 -30.54
N SER A 126 15.64 17.64 -30.92
CA SER A 126 15.69 18.26 -32.23
C SER A 126 16.44 19.55 -32.17
#